data_1e874c80b7e41b6c75e715ce67e23c0b
#
_entry.id   1e874c80b7e41b6c75e715ce67e23c0b
#
_cell.length_a   1.000
_cell.length_b   1.000
_cell.length_c   1.000
_cell.angle_alpha   90.00
_cell.angle_beta   90.00
_cell.angle_gamma   90.00
#
_symmetry.space_group_name_H-M   'P 1'
#
loop_
_entity.id
_entity.type
_entity.pdbx_description
1 polymer ?
#
loop_
_entity_poly.entity_id
_entity_poly.type
_entity_poly.pdbx_seq_one_letter_code
_entity_poly.pdbx_strand_id
1 'polypeptide(L)'
;MGDRILGVLGGMGPLASAHFMVRLTLLTPGVDRDQDHIPAVLWSDPRVSDRTAARLAGGEDPLPALLRGLRGLEAAGCGAVAIPCNTAHGWFDAMRRATWLPILHIVDAAAAELARLGVPAGPVGVMGTEGTLAMRLHQDRMEGVGYECLTPDPGTMARLVTPAIALVKANRVAEAYAPLAEAARGLVARGARAVVLGCTEIPLGIAAGPPLPVPAADSIDALARAAIAWARA
;
A
#
# COMPACT_ATOMS: atom_id res chain seq x y z
N MET A 1 26.76 9.03 -0.18
CA MET A 1 25.44 8.41 0.06
C MET A 1 25.64 7.32 1.09
N GLY A 2 24.86 7.29 2.16
CA GLY A 2 25.02 6.29 3.23
C GLY A 2 24.66 4.90 2.72
N ASP A 3 25.33 3.87 3.23
CA ASP A 3 25.08 2.45 2.93
C ASP A 3 23.73 1.96 3.50
N ARG A 4 22.66 2.77 3.39
CA ARG A 4 21.34 2.43 3.91
C ARG A 4 20.64 1.45 2.98
N ILE A 5 20.48 0.22 3.42
CA ILE A 5 19.76 -0.82 2.69
C ILE A 5 18.29 -0.80 3.11
N LEU A 6 17.38 -0.67 2.15
CA LEU A 6 15.94 -0.77 2.40
C LEU A 6 15.53 -2.24 2.47
N GLY A 7 14.87 -2.65 3.55
CA GLY A 7 14.15 -3.91 3.61
C GLY A 7 12.74 -3.76 3.06
N VAL A 8 12.30 -4.69 2.22
CA VAL A 8 10.93 -4.76 1.71
C VAL A 8 10.29 -6.04 2.18
N LEU A 9 9.34 -5.96 3.10
CA LEU A 9 8.57 -7.09 3.59
C LEU A 9 7.35 -7.32 2.69
N GLY A 10 7.53 -8.20 1.72
CA GLY A 10 6.60 -8.44 0.62
C GLY A 10 5.97 -9.84 0.61
N GLY A 11 5.43 -10.21 -0.55
CA GLY A 11 4.74 -11.49 -0.76
C GLY A 11 3.22 -11.45 -0.52
N MET A 12 2.67 -10.27 -0.18
CA MET A 12 1.28 -10.09 0.25
C MET A 12 0.42 -9.12 -0.61
N GLY A 13 0.41 -9.08 -1.94
CA GLY A 13 0.82 -10.10 -2.89
C GLY A 13 2.23 -9.93 -3.48
N PRO A 14 2.66 -11.00 -4.12
CA PRO A 14 3.95 -11.03 -4.80
C PRO A 14 4.06 -10.01 -5.94
N LEU A 15 3.03 -9.89 -6.78
CA LEU A 15 3.00 -8.93 -7.89
C LEU A 15 3.11 -7.48 -7.38
N ALA A 16 2.35 -7.12 -6.34
CA ALA A 16 2.43 -5.79 -5.74
C ALA A 16 3.81 -5.50 -5.14
N SER A 17 4.46 -6.52 -4.56
CA SER A 17 5.80 -6.39 -4.00
C SER A 17 6.87 -6.19 -5.08
N ALA A 18 6.77 -6.93 -6.19
CA ALA A 18 7.63 -6.74 -7.35
C ALA A 18 7.41 -5.35 -7.99
N HIS A 19 6.13 -4.92 -8.10
CA HIS A 19 5.79 -3.60 -8.60
C HIS A 19 6.37 -2.48 -7.72
N PHE A 20 6.33 -2.64 -6.39
CA PHE A 20 6.99 -1.69 -5.49
C PHE A 20 8.48 -1.53 -5.80
N MET A 21 9.20 -2.62 -6.08
CA MET A 21 10.63 -2.55 -6.46
C MET A 21 10.83 -1.78 -7.78
N VAL A 22 9.95 -2.01 -8.77
CA VAL A 22 9.95 -1.25 -10.02
C VAL A 22 9.70 0.24 -9.75
N ARG A 23 8.69 0.57 -8.91
CA ARG A 23 8.37 1.96 -8.58
C ARG A 23 9.49 2.64 -7.78
N LEU A 24 10.11 1.94 -6.84
CA LEU A 24 11.28 2.44 -6.11
C LEU A 24 12.39 2.85 -7.08
N THR A 25 12.69 2.02 -8.08
CA THR A 25 13.69 2.30 -9.12
C THR A 25 13.29 3.52 -9.97
N LEU A 26 12.07 3.51 -10.52
CA LEU A 26 11.60 4.56 -11.45
C LEU A 26 11.40 5.93 -10.79
N LEU A 27 11.04 5.97 -9.51
CA LEU A 27 10.79 7.21 -8.77
C LEU A 27 12.03 7.78 -8.10
N THR A 28 13.16 7.07 -8.08
CA THR A 28 14.42 7.58 -7.53
C THR A 28 14.96 8.70 -8.43
N PRO A 29 15.00 9.96 -7.97
CA PRO A 29 15.41 11.09 -8.79
C PRO A 29 16.94 11.17 -8.94
N GLY A 30 17.43 11.83 -10.00
CA GLY A 30 18.86 12.14 -10.21
C GLY A 30 19.72 10.88 -10.31
N VAL A 31 19.23 9.88 -11.05
CA VAL A 31 19.93 8.62 -11.33
C VAL A 31 20.49 8.67 -12.74
N ASP A 32 21.80 8.54 -12.86
CA ASP A 32 22.50 8.48 -14.14
C ASP A 32 23.12 7.09 -14.39
N ARG A 33 23.26 6.26 -13.36
CA ARG A 33 23.87 4.92 -13.38
C ARG A 33 23.29 4.04 -12.28
N ASP A 34 23.51 2.71 -12.37
CA ASP A 34 22.97 1.72 -11.44
C ASP A 34 23.34 2.01 -9.97
N GLN A 35 24.54 2.53 -9.72
CA GLN A 35 25.05 2.82 -8.38
C GLN A 35 24.36 3.99 -7.68
N ASP A 36 23.56 4.76 -8.39
CA ASP A 36 22.81 5.89 -7.83
C ASP A 36 21.44 5.48 -7.30
N HIS A 37 21.03 4.21 -7.52
CA HIS A 37 19.81 3.63 -6.98
C HIS A 37 19.93 3.23 -5.51
N ILE A 38 18.76 3.02 -4.86
CA ILE A 38 18.69 2.63 -3.47
C ILE A 38 18.92 1.13 -3.33
N PRO A 39 19.92 0.69 -2.54
CA PRO A 39 20.10 -0.72 -2.22
C PRO A 39 18.88 -1.26 -1.49
N ALA A 40 18.32 -2.40 -1.92
CA ALA A 40 17.14 -2.96 -1.31
C ALA A 40 17.17 -4.49 -1.28
N VAL A 41 16.58 -5.07 -0.23
CA VAL A 41 16.35 -6.50 -0.07
C VAL A 41 14.86 -6.77 -0.03
N LEU A 42 14.34 -7.56 -0.96
CA LEU A 42 12.94 -7.99 -0.97
C LEU A 42 12.82 -9.37 -0.32
N TRP A 43 12.14 -9.43 0.83
CA TRP A 43 11.64 -10.66 1.43
C TRP A 43 10.24 -10.93 0.89
N SER A 44 10.11 -11.75 -0.15
CA SER A 44 8.81 -12.09 -0.75
C SER A 44 8.37 -13.49 -0.33
N ASP A 45 7.51 -13.58 0.68
CA ASP A 45 6.93 -14.85 1.13
C ASP A 45 5.41 -14.89 0.87
N PRO A 46 4.95 -15.58 -0.18
CA PRO A 46 3.52 -15.67 -0.50
C PRO A 46 2.74 -16.57 0.45
N ARG A 47 3.40 -17.27 1.37
CA ARG A 47 2.78 -18.15 2.36
C ARG A 47 2.28 -17.42 3.60
N VAL A 48 2.48 -16.10 3.68
CA VAL A 48 1.87 -15.28 4.75
C VAL A 48 0.35 -15.42 4.67
N SER A 49 -0.26 -15.89 5.75
CA SER A 49 -1.71 -16.16 5.85
C SER A 49 -2.55 -14.96 5.45
N ASP A 50 -3.75 -15.15 4.90
CA ASP A 50 -4.59 -14.06 4.42
C ASP A 50 -4.99 -13.11 5.56
N ARG A 51 -4.60 -11.85 5.43
CA ARG A 51 -4.77 -10.79 6.44
C ARG A 51 -6.22 -10.40 6.64
N THR A 52 -7.04 -10.46 5.58
CA THR A 52 -8.48 -10.19 5.68
C THR A 52 -9.19 -11.34 6.38
N ALA A 53 -8.90 -12.59 6.00
CA ALA A 53 -9.46 -13.76 6.66
C ALA A 53 -9.05 -13.84 8.14
N ALA A 54 -7.78 -13.55 8.47
CA ALA A 54 -7.31 -13.49 9.85
C ALA A 54 -8.09 -12.47 10.70
N ARG A 55 -8.48 -11.35 10.09
CA ARG A 55 -9.17 -10.27 10.82
C ARG A 55 -10.66 -10.45 10.92
N LEU A 56 -11.31 -10.98 9.89
CA LEU A 56 -12.77 -11.01 9.77
C LEU A 56 -13.40 -12.40 9.90
N ALA A 57 -12.63 -13.46 9.69
CA ALA A 57 -13.17 -14.81 9.57
C ALA A 57 -12.45 -15.85 10.46
N GLY A 58 -11.68 -15.41 11.45
CA GLY A 58 -10.95 -16.34 12.34
C GLY A 58 -9.86 -17.14 11.62
N GLY A 59 -9.33 -16.63 10.50
CA GLY A 59 -8.21 -17.25 9.79
C GLY A 59 -6.91 -17.22 10.59
N GLU A 60 -5.90 -17.92 10.09
CA GLU A 60 -4.58 -18.02 10.73
C GLU A 60 -3.93 -16.63 10.86
N ASP A 61 -3.33 -16.35 12.04
CA ASP A 61 -2.65 -15.07 12.31
C ASP A 61 -1.38 -14.94 11.43
N PRO A 62 -1.27 -13.90 10.59
CA PRO A 62 -0.09 -13.66 9.77
C PRO A 62 1.13 -13.19 10.58
N LEU A 63 0.96 -12.75 11.84
CA LEU A 63 2.03 -12.15 12.63
C LEU A 63 3.29 -13.01 12.73
N PRO A 64 3.23 -14.33 13.01
CA PRO A 64 4.44 -15.15 13.08
C PRO A 64 5.25 -15.12 11.78
N ALA A 65 4.59 -15.13 10.62
CA ALA A 65 5.24 -15.06 9.32
C ALA A 65 5.84 -13.67 9.05
N LEU A 66 5.11 -12.60 9.40
CA LEU A 66 5.60 -11.23 9.31
C LEU A 66 6.86 -11.02 10.15
N LEU A 67 6.89 -11.54 11.39
CA LEU A 67 8.04 -11.45 12.27
C LEU A 67 9.24 -12.26 11.77
N ARG A 68 9.02 -13.41 11.12
CA ARG A 68 10.12 -14.15 10.44
C ARG A 68 10.75 -13.31 9.34
N GLY A 69 9.92 -12.65 8.51
CA GLY A 69 10.41 -11.77 7.45
C GLY A 69 11.19 -10.58 8.01
N LEU A 70 10.71 -9.93 9.07
CA LEU A 70 11.42 -8.83 9.73
C LEU A 70 12.81 -9.27 10.23
N ARG A 71 12.90 -10.42 10.92
CA ARG A 71 14.21 -10.96 11.34
C ARG A 71 15.14 -11.28 10.17
N GLY A 72 14.58 -11.75 9.04
CA GLY A 72 15.37 -11.97 7.82
C GLY A 72 15.94 -10.67 7.26
N LEU A 73 15.16 -9.58 7.27
CA LEU A 73 15.61 -8.27 6.84
C LEU A 73 16.63 -7.64 7.81
N GLU A 74 16.46 -7.83 9.12
CA GLU A 74 17.46 -7.45 10.11
C GLU A 74 18.79 -8.16 9.89
N ALA A 75 18.74 -9.49 9.70
CA ALA A 75 19.93 -10.29 9.43
C ALA A 75 20.63 -9.93 8.10
N ALA A 76 19.86 -9.42 7.13
CA ALA A 76 20.40 -8.89 5.87
C ALA A 76 21.01 -7.48 5.99
N GLY A 77 21.03 -6.88 7.18
CA GLY A 77 21.60 -5.57 7.43
C GLY A 77 20.76 -4.39 6.93
N CYS A 78 19.44 -4.58 6.77
CA CYS A 78 18.55 -3.48 6.40
C CYS A 78 18.48 -2.42 7.49
N GLY A 79 18.33 -1.15 7.10
CA GLY A 79 18.25 -0.01 8.01
C GLY A 79 16.82 0.50 8.25
N ALA A 80 15.85 0.12 7.42
CA ALA A 80 14.42 0.38 7.59
C ALA A 80 13.60 -0.65 6.80
N VAL A 81 12.28 -0.69 7.04
CA VAL A 81 11.36 -1.61 6.37
C VAL A 81 10.22 -0.85 5.71
N ALA A 82 9.97 -1.15 4.43
CA ALA A 82 8.74 -0.84 3.73
C ALA A 82 7.88 -2.10 3.59
N ILE A 83 6.57 -1.98 3.79
CA ILE A 83 5.62 -3.11 3.70
C ILE A 83 4.59 -2.76 2.63
N PRO A 84 4.75 -3.20 1.36
CA PRO A 84 3.80 -2.93 0.29
C PRO A 84 2.53 -3.79 0.40
N CYS A 85 1.84 -3.65 1.54
CA CYS A 85 0.57 -4.28 1.86
C CYS A 85 -0.18 -3.46 2.90
N ASN A 86 -1.26 -2.79 2.51
CA ASN A 86 -2.02 -1.97 3.45
C ASN A 86 -2.58 -2.81 4.60
N THR A 87 -3.21 -3.95 4.32
CA THR A 87 -3.86 -4.79 5.34
C THR A 87 -2.87 -5.32 6.39
N ALA A 88 -1.59 -5.56 6.02
CA ALA A 88 -0.55 -5.99 6.97
C ALA A 88 -0.26 -4.95 8.06
N HIS A 89 -0.56 -3.67 7.80
CA HIS A 89 -0.41 -2.61 8.80
C HIS A 89 -1.41 -2.72 9.97
N GLY A 90 -2.40 -3.61 9.90
CA GLY A 90 -3.21 -4.00 11.05
C GLY A 90 -2.42 -4.69 12.17
N TRP A 91 -1.19 -5.15 11.88
CA TRP A 91 -0.24 -5.71 12.84
C TRP A 91 0.96 -4.77 13.10
N PHE A 92 0.85 -3.50 12.67
CA PHE A 92 1.96 -2.54 12.73
C PHE A 92 2.56 -2.41 14.14
N ASP A 93 1.75 -2.24 15.17
CA ASP A 93 2.25 -2.08 16.53
C ASP A 93 2.96 -3.32 17.07
N ALA A 94 2.47 -4.52 16.71
CA ALA A 94 3.13 -5.77 17.07
C ALA A 94 4.49 -5.91 16.36
N MET A 95 4.54 -5.60 15.07
CA MET A 95 5.77 -5.60 14.29
C MET A 95 6.76 -4.57 14.82
N ARG A 96 6.32 -3.33 15.09
CA ARG A 96 7.17 -2.26 15.62
C ARG A 96 7.80 -2.58 16.97
N ARG A 97 7.10 -3.32 17.83
CA ARG A 97 7.65 -3.79 19.11
C ARG A 97 8.64 -4.93 18.98
N ALA A 98 8.62 -5.64 17.85
CA ALA A 98 9.42 -6.85 17.64
C ALA A 98 10.70 -6.62 16.82
N THR A 99 10.92 -5.39 16.32
CA THR A 99 12.10 -5.01 15.54
C THR A 99 12.64 -3.65 15.97
N TRP A 100 13.95 -3.47 15.83
CA TRP A 100 14.60 -2.15 16.00
C TRP A 100 14.55 -1.31 14.71
N LEU A 101 14.20 -1.94 13.59
CA LEU A 101 14.11 -1.24 12.29
C LEU A 101 12.91 -0.28 12.28
N PRO A 102 13.07 0.97 11.86
CA PRO A 102 11.95 1.83 11.56
C PRO A 102 11.11 1.22 10.43
N ILE A 103 9.80 1.12 10.64
CA ILE A 103 8.85 0.66 9.63
C ILE A 103 8.15 1.89 9.04
N LEU A 104 8.30 2.08 7.73
CA LEU A 104 7.62 3.16 6.99
C LEU A 104 6.14 2.85 6.87
N HIS A 105 5.28 3.72 7.43
CA HIS A 105 3.85 3.42 7.48
C HIS A 105 3.16 3.82 6.17
N ILE A 106 2.56 2.86 5.46
CA ILE A 106 1.97 3.06 4.12
C ILE A 106 0.83 4.10 4.11
N VAL A 107 0.07 4.23 5.20
CA VAL A 107 -1.03 5.20 5.27
C VAL A 107 -0.47 6.62 5.48
N ASP A 108 0.58 6.78 6.29
CA ASP A 108 1.23 8.08 6.47
C ASP A 108 1.85 8.55 5.13
N ALA A 109 2.45 7.62 4.39
CA ALA A 109 2.94 7.89 3.04
C ALA A 109 1.80 8.30 2.09
N ALA A 110 0.65 7.62 2.13
CA ALA A 110 -0.50 7.97 1.30
C ALA A 110 -1.10 9.33 1.65
N ALA A 111 -1.13 9.72 2.93
CA ALA A 111 -1.53 11.05 3.36
C ALA A 111 -0.56 12.15 2.86
N ALA A 112 0.75 11.88 2.94
CA ALA A 112 1.77 12.77 2.37
C ALA A 112 1.64 12.90 0.85
N GLU A 113 1.25 11.83 0.16
CA GLU A 113 1.02 11.85 -1.29
C GLU A 113 -0.20 12.70 -1.66
N LEU A 114 -1.30 12.65 -0.89
CA LEU A 114 -2.44 13.56 -1.07
C LEU A 114 -2.00 15.04 -0.97
N ALA A 115 -1.21 15.37 0.03
CA ALA A 115 -0.65 16.72 0.20
C ALA A 115 0.25 17.10 -0.98
N ARG A 116 1.12 16.21 -1.46
CA ARG A 116 1.98 16.41 -2.63
C ARG A 116 1.17 16.64 -3.91
N LEU A 117 0.03 15.98 -4.05
CA LEU A 117 -0.91 16.17 -5.17
C LEU A 117 -1.75 17.45 -5.05
N GLY A 118 -1.55 18.25 -4.00
CA GLY A 118 -2.29 19.48 -3.75
C GLY A 118 -3.75 19.25 -3.34
N VAL A 119 -4.09 18.07 -2.84
CA VAL A 119 -5.45 17.76 -2.38
C VAL A 119 -5.70 18.46 -1.05
N PRO A 120 -6.69 19.38 -0.97
CA PRO A 120 -6.99 20.07 0.29
C PRO A 120 -7.65 19.13 1.30
N ALA A 121 -7.56 19.48 2.59
CA ALA A 121 -8.30 18.83 3.65
C ALA A 121 -9.80 18.68 3.32
N GLY A 122 -10.42 17.60 3.81
CA GLY A 122 -11.83 17.26 3.57
C GLY A 122 -12.02 15.87 2.97
N PRO A 123 -13.13 15.61 2.25
CA PRO A 123 -13.51 14.27 1.83
C PRO A 123 -12.57 13.69 0.77
N VAL A 124 -12.06 12.47 1.04
CA VAL A 124 -11.28 11.65 0.12
C VAL A 124 -11.86 10.23 0.09
N GLY A 125 -11.94 9.65 -1.10
CA GLY A 125 -12.31 8.26 -1.25
C GLY A 125 -11.18 7.32 -0.82
N VAL A 126 -11.48 6.26 -0.09
CA VAL A 126 -10.50 5.22 0.25
C VAL A 126 -11.00 3.88 -0.25
N MET A 127 -10.29 3.28 -1.19
CA MET A 127 -10.54 1.94 -1.70
C MET A 127 -9.51 0.98 -1.12
N GLY A 128 -9.95 -0.11 -0.51
CA GLY A 128 -9.07 -1.09 0.12
C GLY A 128 -9.72 -2.46 0.21
N THR A 129 -9.04 -3.42 0.83
CA THR A 129 -9.68 -4.70 1.18
C THR A 129 -10.68 -4.49 2.31
N GLU A 130 -11.66 -5.40 2.43
CA GLU A 130 -12.61 -5.40 3.56
C GLU A 130 -11.87 -5.36 4.91
N GLY A 131 -10.78 -6.14 5.05
CA GLY A 131 -9.97 -6.13 6.26
C GLY A 131 -9.32 -4.78 6.55
N THR A 132 -8.79 -4.09 5.53
CA THR A 132 -8.21 -2.75 5.67
C THR A 132 -9.24 -1.74 6.14
N LEU A 133 -10.43 -1.75 5.53
CA LEU A 133 -11.51 -0.82 5.86
C LEU A 133 -12.15 -1.10 7.22
N ALA A 134 -12.35 -2.38 7.57
CA ALA A 134 -12.88 -2.80 8.87
C ALA A 134 -11.93 -2.44 10.04
N MET A 135 -10.63 -2.50 9.82
CA MET A 135 -9.62 -2.06 10.80
C MET A 135 -9.45 -0.54 10.88
N ARG A 136 -10.17 0.24 10.06
CA ARG A 136 -10.10 1.70 10.00
C ARG A 136 -8.67 2.25 9.79
N LEU A 137 -7.78 1.49 9.14
CA LEU A 137 -6.35 1.83 9.05
C LEU A 137 -6.09 3.20 8.42
N HIS A 138 -6.86 3.56 7.37
CA HIS A 138 -6.76 4.85 6.72
C HIS A 138 -7.53 5.93 7.49
N GLN A 139 -8.75 5.62 7.92
CA GLN A 139 -9.63 6.56 8.59
C GLN A 139 -8.92 7.16 9.82
N ASP A 140 -8.48 6.33 10.75
CA ASP A 140 -7.93 6.79 12.03
C ASP A 140 -6.66 7.65 11.86
N ARG A 141 -5.83 7.39 10.83
CA ARG A 141 -4.61 8.17 10.57
C ARG A 141 -4.85 9.41 9.72
N MET A 142 -5.70 9.31 8.70
CA MET A 142 -5.97 10.42 7.78
C MET A 142 -6.86 11.48 8.39
N GLU A 143 -7.83 11.09 9.25
CA GLU A 143 -8.65 12.03 10.02
C GLU A 143 -7.78 12.93 10.92
N GLY A 144 -6.70 12.37 11.49
CA GLY A 144 -5.73 13.12 12.29
C GLY A 144 -4.97 14.22 11.53
N VAL A 145 -4.98 14.19 10.21
CA VAL A 145 -4.35 15.19 9.33
C VAL A 145 -5.35 15.91 8.43
N GLY A 146 -6.64 15.87 8.78
CA GLY A 146 -7.70 16.67 8.19
C GLY A 146 -8.42 16.08 6.98
N TYR A 147 -8.23 14.80 6.65
CA TYR A 147 -8.98 14.12 5.59
C TYR A 147 -10.15 13.32 6.15
N GLU A 148 -11.33 13.47 5.56
CA GLU A 148 -12.51 12.68 5.85
C GLU A 148 -12.57 11.49 4.87
N CYS A 149 -12.51 10.25 5.38
CA CYS A 149 -12.44 9.05 4.56
C CYS A 149 -13.83 8.53 4.16
N LEU A 150 -14.18 8.67 2.89
CA LEU A 150 -15.35 8.02 2.28
C LEU A 150 -14.95 6.63 1.76
N THR A 151 -15.64 5.58 2.20
CA THR A 151 -15.40 4.21 1.74
C THR A 151 -16.55 3.69 0.87
N PRO A 152 -16.30 2.74 -0.03
CA PRO A 152 -17.36 2.04 -0.74
C PRO A 152 -18.32 1.39 0.27
N ASP A 153 -19.61 1.37 -0.06
CA ASP A 153 -20.59 0.61 0.71
C ASP A 153 -20.41 -0.91 0.56
N PRO A 154 -21.01 -1.74 1.45
CA PRO A 154 -20.82 -3.20 1.39
C PRO A 154 -21.23 -3.82 0.05
N GLY A 155 -22.27 -3.30 -0.61
CA GLY A 155 -22.72 -3.77 -1.92
C GLY A 155 -21.70 -3.47 -3.03
N THR A 156 -21.12 -2.28 -3.02
CA THR A 156 -20.04 -1.87 -3.92
C THR A 156 -18.76 -2.69 -3.66
N MET A 157 -18.43 -2.93 -2.38
CA MET A 157 -17.30 -3.80 -2.03
C MET A 157 -17.48 -5.21 -2.62
N ALA A 158 -18.61 -5.84 -2.39
CA ALA A 158 -18.88 -7.22 -2.81
C ALA A 158 -18.94 -7.38 -4.33
N ARG A 159 -19.50 -6.40 -5.05
CA ARG A 159 -19.69 -6.51 -6.51
C ARG A 159 -18.50 -6.01 -7.31
N LEU A 160 -17.76 -5.02 -6.84
CA LEU A 160 -16.76 -4.32 -7.64
C LEU A 160 -15.35 -4.45 -7.04
N VAL A 161 -15.13 -4.02 -5.80
CA VAL A 161 -13.76 -3.86 -5.27
C VAL A 161 -13.11 -5.20 -4.92
N THR A 162 -13.80 -6.04 -4.14
CA THR A 162 -13.27 -7.34 -3.70
C THR A 162 -12.97 -8.28 -4.89
N PRO A 163 -13.88 -8.45 -5.87
CA PRO A 163 -13.58 -9.26 -7.06
C PRO A 163 -12.45 -8.69 -7.92
N ALA A 164 -12.37 -7.36 -8.07
CA ALA A 164 -11.30 -6.74 -8.85
C ALA A 164 -9.92 -6.93 -8.21
N ILE A 165 -9.81 -6.84 -6.88
CA ILE A 165 -8.57 -7.17 -6.16
C ILE A 165 -8.19 -8.64 -6.41
N ALA A 166 -9.16 -9.57 -6.40
CA ALA A 166 -8.92 -10.98 -6.69
C ALA A 166 -8.43 -11.21 -8.13
N LEU A 167 -8.97 -10.47 -9.12
CA LEU A 167 -8.50 -10.51 -10.51
C LEU A 167 -7.02 -10.12 -10.60
N VAL A 168 -6.60 -9.03 -9.95
CA VAL A 168 -5.18 -8.61 -9.96
C VAL A 168 -4.29 -9.67 -9.31
N LYS A 169 -4.69 -10.26 -8.17
CA LYS A 169 -3.97 -11.36 -7.52
C LYS A 169 -3.84 -12.60 -8.41
N ALA A 170 -4.80 -12.81 -9.30
CA ALA A 170 -4.80 -13.89 -10.29
C ALA A 170 -4.08 -13.52 -11.61
N ASN A 171 -3.33 -12.41 -11.64
CA ASN A 171 -2.65 -11.85 -12.82
C ASN A 171 -3.59 -11.45 -13.98
N ARG A 172 -4.88 -11.22 -13.71
CA ARG A 172 -5.90 -10.76 -14.66
C ARG A 172 -6.10 -9.24 -14.52
N VAL A 173 -5.00 -8.49 -14.61
CA VAL A 173 -4.94 -7.06 -14.24
C VAL A 173 -5.87 -6.20 -15.11
N ALA A 174 -5.92 -6.45 -16.42
CA ALA A 174 -6.73 -5.65 -17.34
C ALA A 174 -8.25 -5.71 -17.04
N GLU A 175 -8.72 -6.84 -16.52
CA GLU A 175 -10.13 -7.03 -16.19
C GLU A 175 -10.54 -6.29 -14.90
N ALA A 176 -9.57 -5.91 -14.07
CA ALA A 176 -9.83 -5.21 -12.83
C ALA A 176 -10.15 -3.71 -13.01
N TYR A 177 -9.77 -3.11 -14.15
CA TYR A 177 -9.94 -1.67 -14.38
C TYR A 177 -11.39 -1.22 -14.26
N ALA A 178 -12.29 -1.82 -15.04
CA ALA A 178 -13.68 -1.34 -15.14
C ALA A 178 -14.41 -1.30 -13.78
N PRO A 179 -14.41 -2.39 -12.97
CA PRO A 179 -15.05 -2.37 -11.67
C PRO A 179 -14.37 -1.43 -10.68
N LEU A 180 -13.03 -1.31 -10.69
CA LEU A 180 -12.33 -0.37 -9.81
C LEU A 180 -12.63 1.09 -10.17
N ALA A 181 -12.64 1.42 -11.45
CA ALA A 181 -12.96 2.76 -11.92
C ALA A 181 -14.43 3.13 -11.63
N GLU A 182 -15.37 2.17 -11.70
CA GLU A 182 -16.77 2.39 -11.30
C GLU A 182 -16.87 2.68 -9.81
N ALA A 183 -16.23 1.90 -8.96
CA ALA A 183 -16.22 2.12 -7.52
C ALA A 183 -15.61 3.49 -7.16
N ALA A 184 -14.52 3.89 -7.81
CA ALA A 184 -13.89 5.19 -7.62
C ALA A 184 -14.84 6.34 -8.02
N ARG A 185 -15.52 6.24 -9.19
CA ARG A 185 -16.53 7.22 -9.62
C ARG A 185 -17.69 7.35 -8.63
N GLY A 186 -18.11 6.23 -8.00
CA GLY A 186 -19.12 6.24 -6.96
C GLY A 186 -18.69 7.07 -5.72
N LEU A 187 -17.41 7.00 -5.33
CA LEU A 187 -16.88 7.81 -4.24
C LEU A 187 -16.80 9.31 -4.63
N VAL A 188 -16.40 9.60 -5.88
CA VAL A 188 -16.37 10.97 -6.41
C VAL A 188 -17.79 11.57 -6.45
N ALA A 189 -18.79 10.81 -6.85
CA ALA A 189 -20.20 11.25 -6.85
C ALA A 189 -20.71 11.57 -5.44
N ARG A 190 -20.09 10.98 -4.40
CA ARG A 190 -20.36 11.27 -2.98
C ARG A 190 -19.52 12.42 -2.42
N GLY A 191 -18.75 13.12 -3.25
CA GLY A 191 -17.99 14.30 -2.89
C GLY A 191 -16.51 14.08 -2.63
N ALA A 192 -15.95 12.88 -2.88
CA ALA A 192 -14.52 12.65 -2.75
C ALA A 192 -13.73 13.52 -3.75
N ARG A 193 -12.78 14.30 -3.25
CA ARG A 193 -11.91 15.19 -4.06
C ARG A 193 -10.69 14.48 -4.63
N ALA A 194 -10.35 13.34 -4.08
CA ALA A 194 -9.29 12.43 -4.53
C ALA A 194 -9.65 11.01 -4.11
N VAL A 195 -8.95 10.02 -4.65
CA VAL A 195 -9.10 8.61 -4.24
C VAL A 195 -7.76 8.06 -3.78
N VAL A 196 -7.73 7.48 -2.59
CA VAL A 196 -6.60 6.70 -2.08
C VAL A 196 -6.76 5.25 -2.54
N LEU A 197 -5.78 4.75 -3.27
CA LEU A 197 -5.71 3.36 -3.71
C LEU A 197 -5.08 2.51 -2.60
N GLY A 198 -5.88 2.29 -1.53
CA GLY A 198 -5.48 1.71 -0.23
C GLY A 198 -5.44 0.17 -0.21
N CYS A 199 -5.24 -0.46 -1.34
CA CYS A 199 -4.81 -1.84 -1.50
C CYS A 199 -3.81 -1.86 -2.65
N THR A 200 -2.69 -2.50 -2.49
CA THR A 200 -1.56 -2.44 -3.43
C THR A 200 -1.81 -3.15 -4.77
N GLU A 201 -2.88 -3.90 -4.89
CA GLU A 201 -3.41 -4.42 -6.14
C GLU A 201 -4.21 -3.38 -6.94
N ILE A 202 -4.87 -2.43 -6.27
CA ILE A 202 -5.76 -1.44 -6.91
C ILE A 202 -4.99 -0.54 -7.88
N PRO A 203 -3.80 0.01 -7.56
CA PRO A 203 -3.03 0.78 -8.52
C PRO A 203 -2.76 0.05 -9.83
N LEU A 204 -2.41 -1.24 -9.75
CA LEU A 204 -2.16 -2.08 -10.93
C LEU A 204 -3.41 -2.18 -11.83
N GLY A 205 -4.58 -2.40 -11.22
CA GLY A 205 -5.84 -2.47 -11.95
C GLY A 205 -6.25 -1.12 -12.56
N ILE A 206 -6.07 -0.01 -11.83
CA ILE A 206 -6.37 1.34 -12.34
C ILE A 206 -5.41 1.75 -13.46
N ALA A 207 -4.14 1.37 -13.39
CA ALA A 207 -3.15 1.66 -14.43
C ALA A 207 -3.43 0.92 -15.76
N ALA A 208 -4.29 -0.10 -15.77
CA ALA A 208 -4.68 -0.84 -16.96
C ALA A 208 -5.69 -0.10 -17.87
N GLY A 209 -6.15 1.09 -17.49
CA GLY A 209 -7.12 1.86 -18.26
C GLY A 209 -6.91 3.39 -18.13
N PRO A 210 -7.87 4.20 -18.61
CA PRO A 210 -7.80 5.65 -18.53
C PRO A 210 -7.69 6.18 -17.10
N PRO A 211 -7.07 7.36 -16.89
CA PRO A 211 -6.95 7.96 -15.55
C PRO A 211 -8.32 8.24 -14.94
N LEU A 212 -8.37 8.21 -13.61
CA LEU A 212 -9.56 8.61 -12.85
C LEU A 212 -9.84 10.12 -13.02
N PRO A 213 -11.10 10.57 -12.85
CA PRO A 213 -11.49 11.98 -13.02
C PRO A 213 -10.99 12.92 -11.91
N VAL A 214 -10.36 12.37 -10.88
CA VAL A 214 -9.79 13.08 -9.73
C VAL A 214 -8.38 12.56 -9.43
N PRO A 215 -7.54 13.30 -8.69
CA PRO A 215 -6.25 12.80 -8.24
C PRO A 215 -6.37 11.44 -7.52
N ALA A 216 -5.45 10.54 -7.82
CA ALA A 216 -5.37 9.23 -7.18
C ALA A 216 -4.05 9.11 -6.41
N ALA A 217 -4.13 8.93 -5.10
CA ALA A 217 -2.96 8.64 -4.27
C ALA A 217 -2.68 7.14 -4.30
N ASP A 218 -1.72 6.75 -5.11
CA ASP A 218 -1.21 5.38 -5.21
C ASP A 218 -0.39 5.05 -3.96
N SER A 219 -0.83 4.07 -3.16
CA SER A 219 -0.15 3.68 -1.93
C SER A 219 1.22 3.03 -2.16
N ILE A 220 1.46 2.42 -3.34
CA ILE A 220 2.79 1.90 -3.71
C ILE A 220 3.74 3.04 -4.02
N ASP A 221 3.35 3.99 -4.87
CA ASP A 221 4.15 5.17 -5.20
C ASP A 221 4.44 6.02 -3.98
N ALA A 222 3.43 6.22 -3.14
CA ALA A 222 3.57 6.95 -1.88
C ALA A 222 4.60 6.30 -0.96
N LEU A 223 4.52 4.98 -0.77
CA LEU A 223 5.48 4.23 0.04
C LEU A 223 6.88 4.24 -0.56
N ALA A 224 7.00 4.14 -1.90
CA ALA A 224 8.28 4.24 -2.59
C ALA A 224 8.93 5.62 -2.38
N ARG A 225 8.16 6.72 -2.48
CA ARG A 225 8.65 8.08 -2.19
C ARG A 225 9.10 8.23 -0.73
N ALA A 226 8.35 7.67 0.22
CA ALA A 226 8.75 7.67 1.63
C ALA A 226 10.06 6.90 1.85
N ALA A 227 10.23 5.76 1.18
CA ALA A 227 11.46 4.97 1.22
C ALA A 227 12.65 5.71 0.60
N ILE A 228 12.44 6.42 -0.52
CA ILE A 228 13.45 7.26 -1.17
C ILE A 228 13.87 8.40 -0.23
N ALA A 229 12.90 9.08 0.38
CA ALA A 229 13.19 10.17 1.33
C ALA A 229 14.00 9.66 2.52
N TRP A 230 13.63 8.51 3.09
CA TRP A 230 14.39 7.87 4.17
C TRP A 230 15.82 7.52 3.75
N ALA A 231 16.00 6.92 2.58
CA ALA A 231 17.31 6.45 2.14
C ALA A 231 18.29 7.61 1.82
N ARG A 232 17.75 8.79 1.51
CA ARG A 232 18.53 9.99 1.13
C ARG A 232 18.68 11.03 2.25
N ALA A 233 18.03 10.81 3.41
CA ALA A 233 18.21 11.62 4.61
C ALA A 233 19.53 11.29 5.33
#